data_bf26057f75b5d09775e129e85e6f7b57
#
_entry.id   bf26057f75b5d09775e129e85e6f7b57
#
_cell.length_a   1.000
_cell.length_b   1.000
_cell.length_c   1.000
_cell.angle_alpha   90.00
_cell.angle_beta   90.00
_cell.angle_gamma   90.00
#
_symmetry.space_group_name_H-M   'P 1'
#
loop_
_entity.id
_entity.type
_entity.pdbx_description
1 polymer ?
#
loop_
_entity_poly.entity_id
_entity_poly.type
_entity_poly.pdbx_seq_one_letter_code
_entity_poly.pdbx_strand_id
1 'polypeptide(L)'
;PLTTHNGCEQRNINWSHARTRYNIAYGVRSNEQLLELITFFHARKGKAIGFRFKDWSDFIAINQEIGIGDNKKTTFQLIKTYVSGEDKHIRMIKKPVHGTVKIYLNGKEESEYSVNYSTGEITFMKPPVKDAIITASFEFDVPVRFDTDYLNASIDDYGSNSWNNIPLVEVKF
;
A
#
# COMPACT_ATOMS: atom_id res chain seq x y z
N PRO A 1 -14.42 8.82 -19.39
CA PRO A 1 -14.05 9.48 -20.62
C PRO A 1 -15.31 9.92 -21.34
N LEU A 2 -15.32 11.14 -21.88
CA LEU A 2 -16.36 11.66 -22.75
C LEU A 2 -15.78 11.69 -24.16
N THR A 3 -16.43 10.99 -25.08
CA THR A 3 -16.04 11.03 -26.50
C THR A 3 -16.72 12.23 -27.13
N THR A 4 -15.94 13.16 -27.69
CA THR A 4 -16.46 14.32 -28.41
C THR A 4 -16.89 13.90 -29.82
N HIS A 5 -17.78 14.68 -30.47
CA HIS A 5 -18.31 14.40 -31.81
C HIS A 5 -17.21 14.24 -32.89
N ASN A 6 -16.00 14.71 -32.61
CA ASN A 6 -14.84 14.63 -33.53
C ASN A 6 -13.96 13.39 -33.27
N GLY A 7 -14.43 12.41 -32.50
CA GLY A 7 -13.65 11.19 -32.19
C GLY A 7 -12.50 11.40 -31.20
N CYS A 8 -12.29 12.62 -30.67
CA CYS A 8 -11.30 12.86 -29.64
C CYS A 8 -11.83 12.45 -28.26
N GLU A 9 -11.05 11.65 -27.55
CA GLU A 9 -11.37 11.23 -26.18
C GLU A 9 -10.86 12.28 -25.19
N GLN A 10 -11.75 12.93 -24.44
CA GLN A 10 -11.38 13.82 -23.34
C GLN A 10 -11.33 12.99 -22.06
N ARG A 11 -10.14 12.87 -21.47
CA ARG A 11 -9.88 12.16 -20.22
C ARG A 11 -9.73 13.16 -19.09
N ASN A 12 -10.70 13.21 -18.19
CA ASN A 12 -10.57 13.96 -16.94
C ASN A 12 -9.98 13.05 -15.86
N ILE A 13 -8.89 13.47 -15.24
CA ILE A 13 -8.32 12.80 -14.07
C ILE A 13 -9.21 13.13 -12.87
N ASN A 14 -10.26 12.35 -12.66
CA ASN A 14 -11.19 12.54 -11.55
C ASN A 14 -10.61 12.11 -10.19
N TRP A 15 -9.46 11.43 -10.19
CA TRP A 15 -8.80 10.92 -9.01
C TRP A 15 -7.31 11.23 -9.07
N SER A 16 -6.81 11.96 -8.10
CA SER A 16 -5.38 12.24 -7.97
C SER A 16 -4.53 10.97 -7.79
N HIS A 17 -5.16 9.86 -7.35
CA HIS A 17 -4.52 8.56 -7.19
C HIS A 17 -5.50 7.44 -7.52
N ALA A 18 -5.10 6.50 -8.38
CA ALA A 18 -5.87 5.29 -8.66
C ALA A 18 -6.00 4.43 -7.38
N ARG A 19 -7.17 3.80 -7.18
CA ARG A 19 -7.36 2.77 -6.15
C ARG A 19 -6.99 1.43 -6.74
N THR A 20 -6.09 0.72 -6.09
CA THR A 20 -5.73 -0.62 -6.51
C THR A 20 -6.81 -1.62 -6.06
N ARG A 21 -7.15 -2.54 -6.94
CA ARG A 21 -8.04 -3.66 -6.65
C ARG A 21 -7.26 -4.96 -6.80
N TYR A 22 -7.51 -5.88 -5.90
CA TYR A 22 -6.87 -7.20 -5.88
C TYR A 22 -7.93 -8.27 -5.90
N ASN A 23 -7.58 -9.44 -6.45
CA ASN A 23 -8.35 -10.67 -6.33
C ASN A 23 -7.46 -11.74 -5.72
N ILE A 24 -7.78 -12.19 -4.51
CA ILE A 24 -6.97 -13.16 -3.76
C ILE A 24 -7.49 -14.60 -3.87
N ALA A 25 -8.50 -14.85 -4.70
CA ALA A 25 -9.11 -16.19 -4.87
C ALA A 25 -8.08 -17.27 -5.22
N TYR A 26 -7.09 -16.93 -6.05
CA TYR A 26 -6.06 -17.86 -6.50
C TYR A 26 -5.04 -18.28 -5.43
N GLY A 27 -5.01 -17.58 -4.29
CA GLY A 27 -4.13 -17.88 -3.16
C GLY A 27 -4.65 -18.99 -2.24
N VAL A 28 -5.95 -19.30 -2.31
CA VAL A 28 -6.59 -20.31 -1.45
C VAL A 28 -6.54 -21.67 -2.12
N ARG A 29 -5.80 -22.62 -1.56
CA ARG A 29 -5.55 -23.94 -2.15
C ARG A 29 -5.91 -25.12 -1.26
N SER A 30 -6.21 -24.88 0.02
CA SER A 30 -6.61 -25.95 0.97
C SER A 30 -7.86 -25.59 1.73
N ASN A 31 -8.52 -26.59 2.30
CA ASN A 31 -9.71 -26.41 3.13
C ASN A 31 -9.39 -25.65 4.42
N GLU A 32 -8.18 -25.81 4.97
CA GLU A 32 -7.73 -25.05 6.15
C GLU A 32 -7.60 -23.56 5.82
N GLN A 33 -6.95 -23.23 4.72
CA GLN A 33 -6.81 -21.83 4.26
C GLN A 33 -8.18 -21.20 3.98
N LEU A 34 -9.11 -22.01 3.46
CA LEU A 34 -10.49 -21.59 3.23
C LEU A 34 -11.19 -21.24 4.53
N LEU A 35 -11.11 -22.11 5.54
CA LEU A 35 -11.72 -21.87 6.86
C LEU A 35 -11.11 -20.64 7.55
N GLU A 36 -9.80 -20.46 7.47
CA GLU A 36 -9.11 -19.26 7.95
C GLU A 36 -9.64 -18.00 7.25
N LEU A 37 -9.80 -18.04 5.93
CA LEU A 37 -10.32 -16.91 5.16
C LEU A 37 -11.78 -16.58 5.53
N ILE A 38 -12.64 -17.59 5.67
CA ILE A 38 -14.04 -17.42 6.09
C ILE A 38 -14.07 -16.78 7.48
N THR A 39 -13.28 -17.30 8.41
CA THR A 39 -13.17 -16.77 9.78
C THR A 39 -12.70 -15.31 9.77
N PHE A 40 -11.66 -15.02 8.98
CA PHE A 40 -11.13 -13.67 8.81
C PHE A 40 -12.17 -12.72 8.20
N PHE A 41 -12.89 -13.15 7.16
CA PHE A 41 -13.93 -12.36 6.50
C PHE A 41 -15.04 -11.97 7.48
N HIS A 42 -15.54 -12.93 8.26
CA HIS A 42 -16.56 -12.65 9.28
C HIS A 42 -16.04 -11.74 10.37
N ALA A 43 -14.79 -11.92 10.84
CA ALA A 43 -14.15 -11.03 11.80
C ALA A 43 -13.98 -9.60 11.27
N ARG A 44 -13.82 -9.41 9.95
CA ARG A 44 -13.75 -8.10 9.28
C ARG A 44 -15.13 -7.53 8.91
N LYS A 45 -16.22 -8.27 9.14
CA LYS A 45 -17.59 -7.87 8.82
C LYS A 45 -17.74 -7.44 7.35
N GLY A 46 -17.20 -8.26 6.43
CA GLY A 46 -17.18 -7.95 5.02
C GLY A 46 -16.42 -6.64 4.72
N LYS A 47 -17.08 -5.66 4.13
CA LYS A 47 -16.54 -4.36 3.74
C LYS A 47 -16.19 -3.42 4.91
N ALA A 48 -16.61 -3.72 6.15
CA ALA A 48 -16.62 -2.73 7.21
C ALA A 48 -15.25 -2.42 7.80
N ILE A 49 -14.39 -3.44 7.97
CA ILE A 49 -13.11 -3.29 8.68
C ILE A 49 -11.96 -3.52 7.73
N GLY A 50 -11.11 -2.48 7.62
CA GLY A 50 -9.87 -2.56 6.85
C GLY A 50 -8.78 -3.37 7.56
N PHE A 51 -7.82 -3.88 6.77
CA PHE A 51 -6.68 -4.65 7.24
C PHE A 51 -5.45 -4.39 6.38
N ARG A 52 -4.30 -4.88 6.82
CA ARG A 52 -3.03 -4.78 6.10
C ARG A 52 -2.92 -5.96 5.13
N PHE A 53 -2.57 -5.66 3.89
CA PHE A 53 -2.37 -6.64 2.83
C PHE A 53 -0.98 -6.46 2.22
N LYS A 54 -0.18 -7.53 2.20
CA LYS A 54 1.11 -7.53 1.54
C LYS A 54 0.93 -7.82 0.05
N ASP A 55 1.13 -6.81 -0.77
CA ASP A 55 1.17 -6.96 -2.22
C ASP A 55 2.57 -7.41 -2.64
N TRP A 56 2.74 -8.70 -2.87
CA TRP A 56 4.02 -9.28 -3.23
C TRP A 56 4.60 -8.75 -4.55
N SER A 57 3.82 -8.09 -5.38
CA SER A 57 4.29 -7.44 -6.60
C SER A 57 4.86 -6.04 -6.34
N ASP A 58 4.45 -5.39 -5.23
CA ASP A 58 4.83 -4.02 -4.91
C ASP A 58 4.84 -3.76 -3.40
N PHE A 59 5.77 -4.37 -2.65
CA PHE A 59 5.84 -4.31 -1.19
C PHE A 59 7.12 -3.69 -0.63
N ILE A 60 8.10 -3.34 -1.49
CA ILE A 60 9.41 -2.85 -1.05
C ILE A 60 9.74 -1.51 -1.71
N ALA A 61 10.40 -0.65 -0.97
CA ALA A 61 11.01 0.59 -1.45
C ALA A 61 12.48 0.63 -1.00
N ILE A 62 13.38 0.97 -1.91
CA ILE A 62 14.82 0.99 -1.65
C ILE A 62 15.36 2.38 -2.00
N ASN A 63 16.10 2.98 -1.05
CA ASN A 63 16.77 4.28 -1.22
C ASN A 63 15.85 5.38 -1.77
N GLN A 64 14.58 5.40 -1.30
CA GLN A 64 13.64 6.44 -1.70
C GLN A 64 13.98 7.75 -1.03
N GLU A 65 14.19 8.80 -1.80
CA GLU A 65 14.27 10.15 -1.26
C GLU A 65 12.93 10.55 -0.68
N ILE A 66 12.91 10.87 0.62
CA ILE A 66 11.70 11.27 1.36
C ILE A 66 11.72 12.74 1.75
N GLY A 67 12.82 13.44 1.53
CA GLY A 67 12.95 14.87 1.77
C GLY A 67 14.39 15.35 1.87
N ILE A 68 14.51 16.64 2.13
CA ILE A 68 15.78 17.33 2.34
C ILE A 68 15.73 18.05 3.69
N GLY A 69 16.81 17.99 4.45
CA GLY A 69 16.95 18.66 5.73
C GLY A 69 16.96 20.19 5.57
N ASP A 70 16.39 20.89 6.56
CA ASP A 70 16.31 22.36 6.60
C ASP A 70 16.66 22.96 7.96
N ASN A 71 17.24 22.16 8.87
CA ASN A 71 17.53 22.49 10.28
C ASN A 71 16.28 22.81 11.14
N LYS A 72 15.07 22.56 10.65
CA LYS A 72 13.82 22.90 11.35
C LYS A 72 12.85 21.75 11.40
N LYS A 73 12.60 21.14 10.25
CA LYS A 73 11.61 20.07 10.09
C LYS A 73 12.16 18.75 10.63
N THR A 74 11.41 18.10 11.50
CA THR A 74 11.74 16.78 12.06
C THR A 74 10.91 15.64 11.49
N THR A 75 9.72 15.92 10.90
CA THR A 75 8.79 14.90 10.47
C THR A 75 8.77 14.78 8.95
N PHE A 76 8.92 13.55 8.43
CA PHE A 76 8.94 13.24 7.00
C PHE A 76 8.03 12.04 6.72
N GLN A 77 7.31 12.08 5.60
CA GLN A 77 6.43 11.00 5.17
C GLN A 77 7.21 9.97 4.35
N LEU A 78 7.07 8.69 4.67
CA LEU A 78 7.53 7.63 3.78
C LEU A 78 6.75 7.65 2.48
N ILE A 79 7.47 7.65 1.37
CA ILE A 79 6.91 7.66 0.02
C ILE A 79 7.59 6.61 -0.85
N LYS A 80 6.88 6.16 -1.87
CA LYS A 80 7.45 5.42 -3.00
C LYS A 80 7.19 6.18 -4.28
N THR A 81 8.25 6.40 -5.04
CA THR A 81 8.20 7.12 -6.31
C THR A 81 8.27 6.11 -7.45
N TYR A 82 7.33 6.21 -8.38
CA TYR A 82 7.30 5.47 -9.63
C TYR A 82 7.62 6.42 -10.76
N VAL A 83 8.55 6.04 -11.63
CA VAL A 83 8.98 6.86 -12.77
C VAL A 83 8.78 6.05 -14.06
N SER A 84 8.14 6.68 -15.05
CA SER A 84 7.96 6.11 -16.38
C SER A 84 8.17 7.22 -17.42
N GLY A 85 9.32 7.24 -18.09
CA GLY A 85 9.72 8.36 -18.95
C GLY A 85 9.83 9.66 -18.14
N GLU A 86 9.11 10.69 -18.57
CA GLU A 86 9.04 11.99 -17.88
C GLU A 86 7.98 12.02 -16.76
N ASP A 87 7.09 11.04 -16.72
CA ASP A 87 6.01 10.98 -15.74
C ASP A 87 6.50 10.43 -14.41
N LYS A 88 6.10 11.09 -13.33
CA LYS A 88 6.41 10.73 -11.96
C LYS A 88 5.14 10.60 -11.13
N HIS A 89 4.97 9.47 -10.46
CA HIS A 89 3.90 9.25 -9.49
C HIS A 89 4.48 9.01 -8.11
N ILE A 90 3.99 9.75 -7.10
CA ILE A 90 4.41 9.63 -5.70
C ILE A 90 3.28 9.00 -4.90
N ARG A 91 3.56 7.84 -4.32
CA ARG A 91 2.64 7.13 -3.42
C ARG A 91 3.07 7.36 -1.97
N MET A 92 2.15 7.91 -1.15
CA MET A 92 2.35 7.98 0.30
C MET A 92 2.21 6.57 0.91
N ILE A 93 3.21 6.16 1.67
CA ILE A 93 3.22 4.86 2.35
C ILE A 93 2.71 5.03 3.77
N LYS A 94 1.59 4.39 4.09
CA LYS A 94 0.92 4.53 5.39
C LYS A 94 1.12 3.36 6.34
N LYS A 95 1.50 2.20 5.81
CA LYS A 95 1.63 0.95 6.59
C LYS A 95 3.00 0.30 6.40
N PRO A 96 4.11 0.99 6.79
CA PRO A 96 5.41 0.34 6.76
C PRO A 96 5.43 -0.89 7.69
N VAL A 97 6.25 -1.89 7.36
CA VAL A 97 6.39 -3.11 8.15
C VAL A 97 7.37 -2.87 9.29
N HIS A 98 7.02 -3.34 10.49
CA HIS A 98 7.87 -3.22 11.67
C HIS A 98 9.24 -3.86 11.45
N GLY A 99 10.30 -3.15 11.89
CA GLY A 99 11.68 -3.65 11.82
C GLY A 99 12.34 -3.59 10.45
N THR A 100 11.63 -3.12 9.41
CA THR A 100 12.19 -3.04 8.04
C THR A 100 12.62 -1.64 7.64
N VAL A 101 12.19 -0.62 8.37
CA VAL A 101 12.46 0.78 8.03
C VAL A 101 13.90 1.13 8.40
N LYS A 102 14.66 1.59 7.42
CA LYS A 102 16.02 2.13 7.56
C LYS A 102 16.07 3.50 6.94
N ILE A 103 16.63 4.46 7.67
CA ILE A 103 16.75 5.85 7.26
C ILE A 103 18.23 6.20 7.08
N TYR A 104 18.53 6.99 6.06
CA TYR A 104 19.87 7.44 5.76
C TYR A 104 19.89 8.96 5.58
N LEU A 105 20.91 9.61 6.13
CA LEU A 105 21.25 11.02 5.91
C LEU A 105 22.54 11.09 5.08
N ASN A 106 22.46 11.62 3.87
CA ASN A 106 23.59 11.67 2.92
C ASN A 106 24.24 10.27 2.73
N GLY A 107 23.44 9.20 2.69
CA GLY A 107 23.90 7.82 2.54
C GLY A 107 24.43 7.15 3.82
N LYS A 108 24.52 7.87 4.96
CA LYS A 108 24.90 7.30 6.26
C LYS A 108 23.66 6.90 7.04
N GLU A 109 23.63 5.67 7.56
CA GLU A 109 22.51 5.16 8.37
C GLU A 109 22.32 6.01 9.63
N GLU A 110 21.06 6.40 9.88
CA GLU A 110 20.62 7.16 11.04
C GLU A 110 19.79 6.25 11.96
N SER A 111 19.93 6.42 13.27
CA SER A 111 19.20 5.64 14.27
C SER A 111 18.33 6.49 15.21
N GLU A 112 18.56 7.81 15.25
CA GLU A 112 17.85 8.74 16.16
C GLU A 112 16.51 9.19 15.55
N TYR A 113 15.61 8.25 15.25
CA TYR A 113 14.26 8.53 14.75
C TYR A 113 13.22 7.57 15.33
N SER A 114 11.96 7.95 15.20
CA SER A 114 10.81 7.09 15.48
C SER A 114 9.94 6.93 14.23
N VAL A 115 9.22 5.82 14.15
CA VAL A 115 8.33 5.47 13.03
C VAL A 115 6.90 5.33 13.51
N ASN A 116 5.98 6.07 12.90
CA ASN A 116 4.56 5.82 13.07
C ASN A 116 4.09 4.77 12.05
N TYR A 117 3.95 3.53 12.47
CA TYR A 117 3.54 2.40 11.61
C TYR A 117 2.07 2.44 11.16
N SER A 118 1.31 3.44 11.58
CA SER A 118 -0.07 3.65 11.13
C SER A 118 -0.18 4.70 10.04
N THR A 119 0.66 5.73 10.08
CA THR A 119 0.66 6.85 9.12
C THR A 119 1.85 6.81 8.15
N GLY A 120 2.93 6.10 8.50
CA GLY A 120 4.17 6.07 7.73
C GLY A 120 5.01 7.33 7.89
N GLU A 121 4.80 8.10 8.95
CA GLU A 121 5.60 9.26 9.28
C GLU A 121 6.85 8.85 10.06
N ILE A 122 7.97 9.46 9.70
CA ILE A 122 9.24 9.38 10.40
C ILE A 122 9.45 10.67 11.16
N THR A 123 9.79 10.57 12.44
CA THR A 123 10.11 11.75 13.27
C THR A 123 11.52 11.60 13.82
N PHE A 124 12.41 12.49 13.40
CA PHE A 124 13.78 12.58 13.91
C PHE A 124 13.78 13.22 15.30
N MET A 125 14.70 12.79 16.17
CA MET A 125 14.91 13.42 17.48
C MET A 125 15.50 14.83 17.37
N LYS A 126 16.30 15.08 16.33
CA LYS A 126 16.84 16.41 15.97
C LYS A 126 16.58 16.69 14.51
N PRO A 127 16.29 17.95 14.14
CA PRO A 127 16.10 18.29 12.72
C PRO A 127 17.35 17.93 11.90
N PRO A 128 17.20 17.22 10.77
CA PRO A 128 18.32 16.99 9.86
C PRO A 128 18.94 18.30 9.38
N VAL A 129 20.27 18.30 9.27
CA VAL A 129 21.01 19.49 8.86
C VAL A 129 20.60 19.96 7.48
N LYS A 130 20.76 21.27 7.24
CA LYS A 130 20.39 21.89 5.96
C LYS A 130 21.06 21.16 4.80
N ASP A 131 20.30 20.98 3.73
CA ASP A 131 20.69 20.33 2.47
C ASP A 131 21.06 18.82 2.61
N ALA A 132 20.86 18.20 3.79
CA ALA A 132 21.01 16.77 3.94
C ALA A 132 19.91 16.01 3.15
N ILE A 133 20.32 15.15 2.25
CA ILE A 133 19.40 14.27 1.51
C ILE A 133 18.96 13.14 2.46
N ILE A 134 17.65 12.99 2.63
CA ILE A 134 17.04 11.99 3.49
C ILE A 134 16.49 10.88 2.60
N THR A 135 17.03 9.67 2.73
CA THR A 135 16.53 8.50 2.01
C THR A 135 16.05 7.42 2.96
N ALA A 136 15.12 6.59 2.50
CA ALA A 136 14.55 5.49 3.27
C ALA A 136 14.50 4.20 2.45
N SER A 137 14.74 3.07 3.13
CA SER A 137 14.49 1.73 2.61
C SER A 137 13.56 1.00 3.57
N PHE A 138 12.50 0.36 3.05
CA PHE A 138 11.48 -0.27 3.90
C PHE A 138 10.61 -1.23 3.10
N GLU A 139 9.97 -2.16 3.81
CA GLU A 139 8.81 -2.90 3.32
C GLU A 139 7.51 -2.22 3.76
N PHE A 140 6.45 -2.41 3.00
CA PHE A 140 5.15 -1.85 3.33
C PHE A 140 3.99 -2.75 2.93
N ASP A 141 2.89 -2.63 3.68
CA ASP A 141 1.61 -3.22 3.35
C ASP A 141 0.67 -2.17 2.76
N VAL A 142 -0.30 -2.64 2.01
CA VAL A 142 -1.39 -1.81 1.50
C VAL A 142 -2.57 -1.90 2.47
N PRO A 143 -3.12 -0.76 2.93
CA PRO A 143 -4.38 -0.79 3.67
C PRO A 143 -5.51 -1.13 2.71
N VAL A 144 -6.19 -2.25 2.94
CA VAL A 144 -7.28 -2.72 2.11
C VAL A 144 -8.51 -3.07 2.94
N ARG A 145 -9.64 -3.23 2.29
CA ARG A 145 -10.84 -3.89 2.81
C ARG A 145 -11.37 -4.88 1.78
N PHE A 146 -12.21 -5.79 2.20
CA PHE A 146 -13.00 -6.55 1.23
C PHE A 146 -13.90 -5.61 0.40
N ASP A 147 -14.08 -5.92 -0.87
CA ASP A 147 -14.99 -5.17 -1.76
C ASP A 147 -16.31 -5.92 -2.00
N THR A 148 -16.62 -6.87 -1.13
CA THR A 148 -17.83 -7.65 -1.11
C THR A 148 -18.31 -7.88 0.32
N ASP A 149 -19.64 -7.98 0.49
CA ASP A 149 -20.28 -8.42 1.76
C ASP A 149 -20.68 -9.91 1.69
N TYR A 150 -20.40 -10.57 0.58
CA TYR A 150 -20.72 -11.96 0.34
C TYR A 150 -19.46 -12.74 -0.04
N LEU A 151 -19.27 -13.92 0.55
CA LEU A 151 -18.32 -14.92 0.08
C LEU A 151 -19.10 -15.93 -0.79
N ASN A 152 -18.84 -15.89 -2.10
CA ASN A 152 -19.42 -16.87 -3.01
C ASN A 152 -18.51 -18.10 -3.05
N ALA A 153 -18.90 -19.18 -2.38
CA ALA A 153 -18.27 -20.48 -2.46
C ALA A 153 -19.08 -21.37 -3.39
N SER A 154 -18.44 -22.03 -4.34
CA SER A 154 -19.00 -23.18 -5.03
C SER A 154 -18.32 -24.45 -4.51
N ILE A 155 -19.13 -25.44 -4.11
CA ILE A 155 -18.66 -26.77 -3.78
C ILE A 155 -18.98 -27.63 -5.00
N ASP A 156 -17.95 -28.04 -5.74
CA ASP A 156 -18.12 -28.98 -6.83
C ASP A 156 -18.28 -30.40 -6.28
N ASP A 157 -19.00 -31.27 -7.01
CA ASP A 157 -19.31 -32.67 -6.63
C ASP A 157 -18.08 -33.54 -6.28
N TYR A 158 -16.87 -33.07 -6.59
CA TYR A 158 -15.59 -33.72 -6.29
C TYR A 158 -14.86 -33.17 -5.06
N GLY A 159 -15.50 -32.36 -4.23
CA GLY A 159 -14.88 -31.79 -3.02
C GLY A 159 -13.83 -30.70 -3.31
N SER A 160 -13.74 -30.23 -4.54
CA SER A 160 -12.93 -29.06 -4.90
C SER A 160 -13.72 -27.80 -4.58
N ASN A 161 -13.30 -27.09 -3.53
CA ASN A 161 -13.83 -25.76 -3.24
C ASN A 161 -13.19 -24.77 -4.21
N SER A 162 -13.96 -24.18 -5.12
CA SER A 162 -13.47 -23.10 -5.98
C SER A 162 -14.07 -21.76 -5.57
N TRP A 163 -13.16 -20.80 -5.37
CA TRP A 163 -13.52 -19.40 -5.14
C TRP A 163 -13.17 -18.60 -6.39
N ASN A 164 -14.18 -18.09 -7.06
CA ASN A 164 -13.95 -17.40 -8.33
C ASN A 164 -13.55 -15.94 -8.14
N ASN A 165 -13.90 -15.32 -7.02
CA ASN A 165 -13.62 -13.91 -6.81
C ASN A 165 -13.65 -13.54 -5.31
N ILE A 166 -12.51 -13.08 -4.79
CA ILE A 166 -12.39 -12.50 -3.45
C ILE A 166 -11.76 -11.11 -3.62
N PRO A 167 -12.60 -10.10 -3.91
CA PRO A 167 -12.10 -8.78 -4.26
C PRO A 167 -11.69 -8.01 -3.01
N LEU A 168 -10.51 -7.40 -3.07
CA LEU A 168 -10.04 -6.39 -2.13
C LEU A 168 -9.93 -5.05 -2.84
N VAL A 169 -10.13 -3.98 -2.10
CA VAL A 169 -9.92 -2.61 -2.59
C VAL A 169 -9.07 -1.82 -1.61
N GLU A 170 -8.13 -1.05 -2.14
CA GLU A 170 -7.29 -0.14 -1.36
C GLU A 170 -8.15 0.92 -0.66
N VAL A 171 -7.91 1.11 0.64
CA VAL A 171 -8.54 2.16 1.45
C VAL A 171 -7.65 3.39 1.44
N LYS A 172 -8.23 4.54 1.07
CA LYS A 172 -7.60 5.85 1.17
C LYS A 172 -8.09 6.57 2.43
N PHE A 173 -7.16 7.14 3.17
CA PHE A 173 -7.42 7.95 4.37
C PHE A 173 -7.06 9.41 4.10
#